data_7d29d11bc24b137452539c93409e29d2
#
_entry.id   7d29d11bc24b137452539c93409e29d2
#
_cell.length_a   1.000
_cell.length_b   1.000
_cell.length_c   1.000
_cell.angle_alpha   90.00
_cell.angle_beta   90.00
_cell.angle_gamma   90.00
#
_symmetry.space_group_name_H-M   'P 1'
#
loop_
_entity.id
_entity.type
_entity.pdbx_description
1 polymer ?
#
loop_
_entity_poly.entity_id
_entity_poly.type
_entity_poly.pdbx_seq_one_letter_code
_entity_poly.pdbx_strand_id
1 'polypeptide(L)'
;IKTDFILSAEIMTIALSTIPTDDSLLMKAVILALVAVAITVAVYGFVALVVKADDVGVHLAQRRTGAVAALGRGIVKVMPGFMKTLTVVGTAAMIWVGGQIIVHGLEQLGWGAPYHLIHDWAEAAAAAVPAAPGVVAWVVTAFCDGVIGLILGLALLPVATKVINPIIGAVMGAFAQLRKKPNANETR
;
A
#
# COMPACT_ATOMS: atom_id res chain seq x y z
N ILE A 1 -2.35 -0.28 12.66
CA ILE A 1 -3.82 -0.08 12.63
C ILE A 1 -4.19 1.12 11.75
N LYS A 2 -3.62 2.33 11.92
CA LYS A 2 -3.97 3.49 11.07
C LYS A 2 -3.51 3.32 9.63
N THR A 3 -2.32 2.83 9.41
CA THR A 3 -1.76 2.50 8.08
C THR A 3 -2.52 1.38 7.39
N ASP A 4 -2.89 0.33 8.10
CA ASP A 4 -3.70 -0.77 7.59
C ASP A 4 -5.07 -0.31 7.08
N PHE A 5 -5.72 0.57 7.85
CA PHE A 5 -7.02 1.12 7.47
C PHE A 5 -6.94 1.95 6.19
N ILE A 6 -5.92 2.81 6.07
CA ILE A 6 -5.72 3.65 4.87
C ILE A 6 -5.45 2.76 3.65
N LEU A 7 -4.58 1.76 3.78
CA LEU A 7 -4.29 0.78 2.73
C LEU A 7 -5.53 0.00 2.30
N SER A 8 -6.32 -0.47 3.25
CA SER A 8 -7.55 -1.20 2.96
C SER A 8 -8.55 -0.32 2.23
N ALA A 9 -8.69 0.95 2.63
CA ALA A 9 -9.57 1.90 1.96
C ALA A 9 -9.10 2.19 0.52
N GLU A 10 -7.80 2.33 0.30
CA GLU A 10 -7.19 2.52 -1.02
C GLU A 10 -7.48 1.34 -1.94
N ILE A 11 -7.21 0.12 -1.50
CA ILE A 11 -7.45 -1.10 -2.27
C ILE A 11 -8.94 -1.26 -2.59
N MET A 12 -9.83 -0.97 -1.64
CA MET A 12 -11.27 -1.02 -1.90
C MET A 12 -11.73 0.03 -2.91
N THR A 13 -11.13 1.22 -2.89
CA THR A 13 -11.41 2.28 -3.88
C THR A 13 -10.97 1.85 -5.28
N ILE A 14 -9.78 1.28 -5.40
CA ILE A 14 -9.28 0.73 -6.67
C ILE A 14 -10.17 -0.40 -7.16
N ALA A 15 -10.52 -1.34 -6.28
CA ALA A 15 -11.43 -2.43 -6.63
C ALA A 15 -12.81 -1.92 -7.09
N LEU A 16 -13.34 -0.90 -6.43
CA LEU A 16 -14.61 -0.28 -6.81
C LEU A 16 -14.54 0.39 -8.18
N SER A 17 -13.42 1.04 -8.51
CA SER A 17 -13.24 1.72 -9.81
C SER A 17 -13.15 0.74 -11.00
N THR A 18 -12.80 -0.52 -10.75
CA THR A 18 -12.75 -1.57 -11.79
C THR A 18 -14.09 -2.24 -12.05
N ILE A 19 -15.09 -2.03 -11.18
CA ILE A 19 -16.42 -2.61 -11.34
C ILE A 19 -17.25 -1.73 -12.28
N PRO A 20 -17.95 -2.30 -13.29
CA PRO A 20 -18.82 -1.55 -14.18
C PRO A 20 -19.86 -0.70 -13.43
N THR A 21 -20.10 0.51 -13.92
CA THR A 21 -21.05 1.45 -13.30
C THR A 21 -22.48 0.96 -13.34
N ASP A 22 -22.81 0.12 -14.33
CA ASP A 22 -24.16 -0.39 -14.60
C ASP A 22 -24.56 -1.55 -13.66
N ASP A 23 -23.61 -2.10 -12.91
CA ASP A 23 -23.88 -3.17 -11.96
C ASP A 23 -24.74 -2.69 -10.78
N SER A 24 -25.62 -3.56 -10.30
CA SER A 24 -26.46 -3.30 -9.15
C SER A 24 -25.62 -3.10 -7.89
N LEU A 25 -26.11 -2.30 -6.94
CA LEU A 25 -25.44 -2.07 -5.64
C LEU A 25 -25.12 -3.37 -4.90
N LEU A 26 -26.02 -4.35 -5.01
CA LEU A 26 -25.82 -5.66 -4.38
C LEU A 26 -24.66 -6.42 -5.04
N MET A 27 -24.55 -6.39 -6.35
CA MET A 27 -23.43 -7.02 -7.07
C MET A 27 -22.11 -6.36 -6.69
N LYS A 28 -22.04 -5.02 -6.67
CA LYS A 28 -20.87 -4.27 -6.23
C LYS A 28 -20.47 -4.64 -4.79
N ALA A 29 -21.42 -4.74 -3.89
CA ALA A 29 -21.15 -5.13 -2.49
C ALA A 29 -20.62 -6.56 -2.38
N VAL A 30 -21.15 -7.51 -3.14
CA VAL A 30 -20.68 -8.90 -3.15
C VAL A 30 -19.26 -8.99 -3.72
N ILE A 31 -18.97 -8.31 -4.84
CA ILE A 31 -17.63 -8.30 -5.43
C ILE A 31 -16.63 -7.70 -4.43
N LEU A 32 -16.94 -6.55 -3.83
CA LEU A 32 -16.06 -5.93 -2.84
C LEU A 32 -15.83 -6.82 -1.62
N ALA A 33 -16.86 -7.51 -1.14
CA ALA A 33 -16.72 -8.46 -0.02
C ALA A 33 -15.80 -9.64 -0.38
N LEU A 34 -15.95 -10.19 -1.59
CA LEU A 34 -15.07 -11.26 -2.07
C LEU A 34 -13.63 -10.79 -2.22
N VAL A 35 -13.41 -9.60 -2.79
CA VAL A 35 -12.09 -8.99 -2.92
C VAL A 35 -11.48 -8.75 -1.54
N ALA A 36 -12.24 -8.23 -0.58
CA ALA A 36 -11.78 -8.01 0.80
C ALA A 36 -11.30 -9.31 1.46
N VAL A 37 -12.10 -10.38 1.35
CA VAL A 37 -11.72 -11.69 1.89
C VAL A 37 -10.49 -12.25 1.19
N ALA A 38 -10.46 -12.20 -0.15
CA ALA A 38 -9.34 -12.71 -0.94
C ALA A 38 -8.02 -12.01 -0.59
N ILE A 39 -8.02 -10.67 -0.52
CA ILE A 39 -6.84 -9.88 -0.16
C ILE A 39 -6.43 -10.14 1.29
N THR A 40 -7.38 -10.20 2.21
CA THR A 40 -7.11 -10.52 3.62
C THR A 40 -6.40 -11.87 3.75
N VAL A 41 -6.95 -12.91 3.11
CA VAL A 41 -6.34 -14.25 3.12
C VAL A 41 -4.96 -14.25 2.47
N ALA A 42 -4.80 -13.55 1.34
CA ALA A 42 -3.51 -13.47 0.63
C ALA A 42 -2.44 -12.76 1.47
N VAL A 43 -2.75 -11.59 2.03
CA VAL A 43 -1.80 -10.78 2.80
C VAL A 43 -1.45 -11.46 4.13
N TYR A 44 -2.45 -11.82 4.93
CA TYR A 44 -2.17 -12.47 6.22
C TYR A 44 -1.61 -13.87 6.06
N GLY A 45 -2.03 -14.61 5.02
CA GLY A 45 -1.43 -15.90 4.67
C GLY A 45 0.04 -15.78 4.30
N PHE A 46 0.42 -14.76 3.51
CA PHE A 46 1.81 -14.48 3.18
C PHE A 46 2.63 -14.10 4.43
N VAL A 47 2.10 -13.20 5.27
CA VAL A 47 2.76 -12.81 6.54
C VAL A 47 2.94 -14.02 7.45
N ALA A 48 1.91 -14.84 7.61
CA ALA A 48 1.99 -16.07 8.42
C ALA A 48 3.04 -17.04 7.89
N LEU A 49 3.15 -17.18 6.56
CA LEU A 49 4.16 -18.04 5.92
C LEU A 49 5.58 -17.52 6.19
N VAL A 50 5.80 -16.21 6.12
CA VAL A 50 7.09 -15.58 6.40
C VAL A 50 7.48 -15.77 7.87
N VAL A 51 6.57 -15.51 8.80
CA VAL A 51 6.79 -15.72 10.24
C VAL A 51 7.08 -17.19 10.53
N LYS A 52 6.32 -18.10 9.94
CA LYS A 52 6.54 -19.54 10.12
C LYS A 52 7.89 -19.99 9.53
N ALA A 53 8.34 -19.41 8.43
CA ALA A 53 9.65 -19.70 7.86
C ALA A 53 10.79 -19.29 8.80
N ASP A 54 10.64 -18.14 9.49
CA ASP A 54 11.58 -17.68 10.51
C ASP A 54 11.62 -18.62 11.71
N ASP A 55 10.47 -18.99 12.26
CA ASP A 55 10.35 -19.92 13.38
C ASP A 55 10.96 -21.30 13.06
N VAL A 56 10.69 -21.81 11.86
CA VAL A 56 11.29 -23.08 11.38
C VAL A 56 12.80 -22.91 11.23
N GLY A 57 13.28 -21.79 10.70
CA GLY A 57 14.70 -21.48 10.61
C GLY A 57 15.39 -21.52 11.97
N VAL A 58 14.81 -20.86 12.98
CA VAL A 58 15.32 -20.87 14.35
C VAL A 58 15.34 -22.30 14.94
N HIS A 59 14.25 -23.05 14.78
CA HIS A 59 14.17 -24.41 15.29
C HIS A 59 15.21 -25.35 14.64
N LEU A 60 15.42 -25.24 13.32
CA LEU A 60 16.44 -26.01 12.62
C LEU A 60 17.87 -25.59 13.01
N ALA A 61 18.10 -24.31 13.27
CA ALA A 61 19.40 -23.79 13.68
C ALA A 61 19.84 -24.27 15.07
N GLN A 62 18.90 -24.63 15.95
CA GLN A 62 19.15 -25.16 17.30
C GLN A 62 19.67 -26.60 17.30
N ARG A 63 19.58 -27.32 16.19
CA ARG A 63 20.16 -28.65 16.05
C ARG A 63 21.69 -28.56 16.10
N ARG A 64 22.31 -29.46 16.86
CA ARG A 64 23.73 -29.38 17.20
C ARG A 64 24.69 -29.51 16.00
N THR A 65 24.37 -30.30 14.97
CA THR A 65 25.25 -30.58 13.81
C THR A 65 24.45 -30.99 12.57
N GLY A 66 25.08 -30.85 11.39
CA GLY A 66 24.59 -31.38 10.12
C GLY A 66 24.04 -30.33 9.16
N ALA A 67 23.72 -30.76 7.95
CA ALA A 67 23.21 -29.90 6.86
C ALA A 67 21.92 -29.15 7.24
N VAL A 68 21.08 -29.76 8.06
CA VAL A 68 19.82 -29.20 8.54
C VAL A 68 20.05 -27.99 9.44
N ALA A 69 21.05 -28.05 10.32
CA ALA A 69 21.42 -26.91 11.16
C ALA A 69 22.07 -25.79 10.34
N ALA A 70 22.81 -26.11 9.28
CA ALA A 70 23.35 -25.12 8.36
C ALA A 70 22.25 -24.39 7.60
N LEU A 71 21.22 -25.10 7.10
CA LEU A 71 20.05 -24.51 6.46
C LEU A 71 19.27 -23.59 7.43
N GLY A 72 19.02 -24.04 8.66
CA GLY A 72 18.36 -23.22 9.67
C GLY A 72 19.10 -21.89 9.93
N ARG A 73 20.43 -21.95 10.12
CA ARG A 73 21.26 -20.74 10.29
C ARG A 73 21.25 -19.86 9.03
N GLY A 74 21.18 -20.44 7.84
CA GLY A 74 21.03 -19.70 6.58
C GLY A 74 19.73 -18.91 6.53
N ILE A 75 18.61 -19.55 6.87
CA ILE A 75 17.28 -18.90 6.91
C ILE A 75 17.29 -17.73 7.90
N VAL A 76 17.71 -17.95 9.14
CA VAL A 76 17.76 -16.92 10.18
C VAL A 76 18.68 -15.76 9.78
N LYS A 77 19.80 -16.02 9.11
CA LYS A 77 20.73 -14.98 8.65
C LYS A 77 20.16 -14.15 7.51
N VAL A 78 19.39 -14.75 6.61
CA VAL A 78 18.80 -14.06 5.45
C VAL A 78 17.53 -13.30 5.81
N MET A 79 16.78 -13.75 6.83
CA MET A 79 15.48 -13.21 7.19
C MET A 79 15.47 -11.69 7.45
N PRO A 80 16.41 -11.10 8.22
CA PRO A 80 16.43 -9.64 8.41
C PRO A 80 16.64 -8.86 7.10
N GLY A 81 17.50 -9.38 6.20
CA GLY A 81 17.71 -8.80 4.87
C GLY A 81 16.45 -8.89 4.02
N PHE A 82 15.78 -10.03 4.02
CA PHE A 82 14.51 -10.26 3.33
C PHE A 82 13.42 -9.29 3.81
N MET A 83 13.24 -9.15 5.12
CA MET A 83 12.28 -8.22 5.71
C MET A 83 12.58 -6.77 5.34
N LYS A 84 13.86 -6.37 5.38
CA LYS A 84 14.28 -5.03 4.95
C LYS A 84 13.97 -4.79 3.46
N THR A 85 14.29 -5.76 2.60
CA THR A 85 13.99 -5.68 1.17
C THR A 85 12.49 -5.57 0.93
N LEU A 86 11.68 -6.40 1.61
CA LEU A 86 10.24 -6.37 1.50
C LEU A 86 9.66 -4.99 1.89
N THR A 87 10.19 -4.40 2.96
CA THR A 87 9.79 -3.05 3.40
C THR A 87 10.15 -1.99 2.37
N VAL A 88 11.36 -2.03 1.83
CA VAL A 88 11.81 -1.04 0.82
C VAL A 88 11.01 -1.18 -0.47
N VAL A 89 10.85 -2.41 -0.97
CA VAL A 89 10.09 -2.68 -2.20
C VAL A 89 8.61 -2.31 -2.00
N GLY A 90 8.01 -2.69 -0.87
CA GLY A 90 6.63 -2.35 -0.57
C GLY A 90 6.41 -0.83 -0.49
N THR A 91 7.31 -0.10 0.18
CA THR A 91 7.22 1.37 0.24
C THR A 91 7.36 2.02 -1.13
N ALA A 92 8.32 1.55 -1.95
CA ALA A 92 8.51 2.05 -3.31
C ALA A 92 7.27 1.78 -4.20
N ALA A 93 6.69 0.58 -4.09
CA ALA A 93 5.48 0.22 -4.81
C ALA A 93 4.29 1.12 -4.43
N MET A 94 4.13 1.45 -3.15
CA MET A 94 3.07 2.36 -2.69
C MET A 94 3.24 3.77 -3.22
N ILE A 95 4.47 4.29 -3.23
CA ILE A 95 4.77 5.62 -3.78
C ILE A 95 4.46 5.65 -5.28
N TRP A 96 4.84 4.62 -6.01
CA TRP A 96 4.56 4.48 -7.43
C TRP A 96 3.04 4.40 -7.70
N VAL A 97 2.32 3.50 -7.03
CA VAL A 97 0.87 3.35 -7.20
C VAL A 97 0.14 4.64 -6.82
N GLY A 98 0.55 5.31 -5.74
CA GLY A 98 -0.01 6.60 -5.36
C GLY A 98 0.19 7.68 -6.44
N GLY A 99 1.35 7.74 -7.07
CA GLY A 99 1.63 8.62 -8.20
C GLY A 99 0.75 8.31 -9.40
N GLN A 100 0.63 7.03 -9.77
CA GLN A 100 -0.22 6.57 -10.87
C GLN A 100 -1.69 6.96 -10.67
N ILE A 101 -2.23 6.76 -9.47
CA ILE A 101 -3.61 7.13 -9.13
C ILE A 101 -3.82 8.64 -9.32
N ILE A 102 -2.87 9.46 -8.88
CA ILE A 102 -2.97 10.91 -9.01
C ILE A 102 -2.90 11.34 -10.48
N VAL A 103 -1.94 10.82 -11.25
CA VAL A 103 -1.77 11.15 -12.67
C VAL A 103 -3.02 10.76 -13.47
N HIS A 104 -3.53 9.56 -13.25
CA HIS A 104 -4.75 9.08 -13.92
C HIS A 104 -6.01 9.81 -13.44
N GLY A 105 -6.10 10.13 -12.16
CA GLY A 105 -7.19 10.93 -11.61
C GLY A 105 -7.23 12.35 -12.18
N LEU A 106 -6.08 12.98 -12.39
CA LEU A 106 -5.98 14.30 -13.04
C LEU A 106 -6.44 14.24 -14.50
N GLU A 107 -6.08 13.19 -15.22
CA GLU A 107 -6.56 12.96 -16.58
C GLU A 107 -8.09 12.86 -16.63
N GLN A 108 -8.70 12.08 -15.74
CA GLN A 108 -10.17 11.95 -15.66
C GLN A 108 -10.86 13.27 -15.30
N LEU A 109 -10.20 14.14 -14.56
CA LEU A 109 -10.69 15.49 -14.24
C LEU A 109 -10.50 16.51 -15.36
N GLY A 110 -9.94 16.08 -16.52
CA GLY A 110 -9.74 16.92 -17.70
C GLY A 110 -8.37 17.58 -17.77
N TRP A 111 -7.45 17.30 -16.84
CA TRP A 111 -6.08 17.79 -16.88
C TRP A 111 -5.11 16.66 -17.25
N GLY A 112 -5.18 16.23 -18.51
CA GLY A 112 -4.39 15.10 -19.04
C GLY A 112 -2.92 15.42 -19.36
N ALA A 113 -2.46 16.66 -19.21
CA ALA A 113 -1.10 17.05 -19.58
C ALA A 113 0.01 16.19 -18.93
N PRO A 114 -0.01 15.87 -17.62
CA PRO A 114 1.00 15.00 -17.02
C PRO A 114 0.95 13.56 -17.59
N TYR A 115 -0.25 13.03 -17.80
CA TYR A 115 -0.46 11.69 -18.34
C TYR A 115 0.12 11.56 -19.76
N HIS A 116 -0.25 12.50 -20.67
CA HIS A 116 0.23 12.50 -22.04
C HIS A 116 1.76 12.66 -22.11
N LEU A 117 2.34 13.54 -21.30
CA LEU A 117 3.79 13.73 -21.25
C LEU A 117 4.53 12.45 -20.85
N ILE A 118 4.03 11.73 -19.85
CA ILE A 118 4.60 10.46 -19.42
C ILE A 118 4.48 9.41 -20.52
N HIS A 119 3.31 9.37 -21.18
CA HIS A 119 3.05 8.44 -22.26
C HIS A 119 4.00 8.67 -23.45
N ASP A 120 4.17 9.92 -23.88
CA ASP A 120 5.08 10.29 -24.95
C ASP A 120 6.55 9.90 -24.63
N TRP A 121 6.97 10.08 -23.39
CA TRP A 121 8.31 9.64 -22.95
C TRP A 121 8.44 8.12 -22.93
N ALA A 122 7.42 7.43 -22.50
CA ALA A 122 7.40 5.97 -22.47
C ALA A 122 7.45 5.37 -23.88
N GLU A 123 6.67 5.94 -24.83
CA GLU A 123 6.70 5.53 -26.24
C GLU A 123 8.04 5.83 -26.91
N ALA A 124 8.60 7.02 -26.70
CA ALA A 124 9.91 7.38 -27.22
C ALA A 124 11.02 6.45 -26.72
N ALA A 125 11.00 6.10 -25.43
CA ALA A 125 11.95 5.16 -24.85
C ALA A 125 11.73 3.73 -25.38
N ALA A 126 10.49 3.30 -25.54
CA ALA A 126 10.15 1.99 -26.11
C ALA A 126 10.64 1.84 -27.57
N ALA A 127 10.52 2.91 -28.35
CA ALA A 127 11.02 2.94 -29.74
C ALA A 127 12.55 2.80 -29.82
N ALA A 128 13.27 3.26 -28.79
CA ALA A 128 14.73 3.14 -28.71
C ALA A 128 15.22 1.71 -28.40
N VAL A 129 14.35 0.83 -27.87
CA VAL A 129 14.68 -0.55 -27.47
C VAL A 129 13.72 -1.55 -28.09
N PRO A 130 13.88 -1.90 -29.38
CA PRO A 130 12.94 -2.78 -30.10
C PRO A 130 12.84 -4.21 -29.53
N ALA A 131 13.83 -4.65 -28.73
CA ALA A 131 13.86 -6.00 -28.17
C ALA A 131 12.78 -6.24 -27.10
N ALA A 132 12.33 -5.20 -26.38
CA ALA A 132 11.35 -5.31 -25.32
C ALA A 132 10.58 -3.99 -25.10
N PRO A 133 9.88 -3.47 -26.12
CA PRO A 133 9.27 -2.12 -26.06
C PRO A 133 8.24 -1.99 -24.94
N GLY A 134 7.41 -3.00 -24.72
CA GLY A 134 6.40 -2.99 -23.65
C GLY A 134 7.00 -2.92 -22.24
N VAL A 135 8.11 -3.62 -22.00
CA VAL A 135 8.78 -3.58 -20.69
C VAL A 135 9.42 -2.21 -20.46
N VAL A 136 10.04 -1.64 -21.49
CA VAL A 136 10.68 -0.30 -21.40
C VAL A 136 9.61 0.77 -21.16
N ALA A 137 8.52 0.76 -21.92
CA ALA A 137 7.41 1.68 -21.71
C ALA A 137 6.88 1.59 -20.26
N TRP A 138 6.62 0.38 -19.78
CA TRP A 138 6.14 0.16 -18.42
C TRP A 138 7.11 0.68 -17.36
N VAL A 139 8.42 0.41 -17.50
CA VAL A 139 9.46 0.88 -16.56
C VAL A 139 9.52 2.40 -16.52
N VAL A 140 9.48 3.07 -17.69
CA VAL A 140 9.52 4.53 -17.78
C VAL A 140 8.27 5.14 -17.14
N THR A 141 7.09 4.62 -17.44
CA THR A 141 5.83 5.07 -16.82
C THR A 141 5.88 4.88 -15.31
N ALA A 142 6.26 3.69 -14.82
CA ALA A 142 6.36 3.40 -13.40
C ALA A 142 7.36 4.31 -12.67
N PHE A 143 8.48 4.63 -13.31
CA PHE A 143 9.47 5.56 -12.77
C PHE A 143 8.92 6.99 -12.68
N CYS A 144 8.30 7.50 -13.73
CA CYS A 144 7.71 8.85 -13.75
C CYS A 144 6.59 8.99 -12.71
N ASP A 145 5.68 8.01 -12.64
CA ASP A 145 4.62 7.98 -11.63
C ASP A 145 5.21 7.92 -10.22
N GLY A 146 6.25 7.12 -10.00
CA GLY A 146 6.96 7.06 -8.73
C GLY A 146 7.60 8.39 -8.33
N VAL A 147 8.20 9.11 -9.26
CA VAL A 147 8.79 10.44 -9.01
C VAL A 147 7.69 11.46 -8.65
N ILE A 148 6.58 11.47 -9.38
CA ILE A 148 5.44 12.34 -9.09
C ILE A 148 4.85 11.99 -7.72
N GLY A 149 4.63 10.70 -7.43
CA GLY A 149 4.14 10.22 -6.14
C GLY A 149 5.05 10.63 -4.99
N LEU A 150 6.37 10.55 -5.18
CA LEU A 150 7.36 10.97 -4.19
C LEU A 150 7.31 12.48 -3.94
N ILE A 151 7.30 13.30 -4.98
CA ILE A 151 7.25 14.76 -4.88
C ILE A 151 5.96 15.19 -4.18
N LEU A 152 4.82 14.67 -4.60
CA LEU A 152 3.54 14.98 -4.00
C LEU A 152 3.42 14.47 -2.56
N GLY A 153 3.91 13.26 -2.29
CA GLY A 153 3.96 12.71 -0.95
C GLY A 153 4.79 13.57 0.01
N LEU A 154 5.98 14.02 -0.43
CA LEU A 154 6.81 14.93 0.35
C LEU A 154 6.15 16.30 0.55
N ALA A 155 5.47 16.83 -0.46
CA ALA A 155 4.74 18.10 -0.36
C ALA A 155 3.53 18.02 0.58
N LEU A 156 2.87 16.86 0.62
CA LEU A 156 1.70 16.62 1.49
C LEU A 156 2.07 16.30 2.94
N LEU A 157 3.28 15.83 3.22
CA LEU A 157 3.75 15.53 4.58
C LEU A 157 3.58 16.71 5.56
N PRO A 158 4.04 17.95 5.27
CA PRO A 158 3.85 19.08 6.17
C PRO A 158 2.36 19.46 6.32
N VAL A 159 1.55 19.29 5.28
CA VAL A 159 0.11 19.52 5.36
C VAL A 159 -0.55 18.50 6.28
N ALA A 160 -0.23 17.23 6.12
CA ALA A 160 -0.76 16.16 6.97
C ALA A 160 -0.35 16.34 8.44
N THR A 161 0.90 16.70 8.71
CA THR A 161 1.42 16.81 10.08
C THR A 161 0.97 18.10 10.78
N LYS A 162 0.92 19.24 10.07
CA LYS A 162 0.63 20.55 10.66
C LYS A 162 -0.85 20.94 10.62
N VAL A 163 -1.62 20.36 9.70
CA VAL A 163 -3.04 20.72 9.51
C VAL A 163 -3.94 19.56 9.94
N ILE A 164 -3.75 18.38 9.38
CA ILE A 164 -4.67 17.26 9.58
C ILE A 164 -4.56 16.69 11.01
N ASN A 165 -3.34 16.47 11.52
CA ASN A 165 -3.15 15.91 12.86
C ASN A 165 -3.75 16.78 13.98
N PRO A 166 -3.55 18.11 14.04
CA PRO A 166 -4.18 18.93 15.07
C PRO A 166 -5.71 18.98 14.94
N ILE A 167 -6.26 18.98 13.73
CA ILE A 167 -7.71 18.95 13.51
C ILE A 167 -8.29 17.64 14.03
N ILE A 168 -7.71 16.50 13.68
CA ILE A 168 -8.14 15.19 14.17
C ILE A 168 -8.00 15.14 15.70
N GLY A 169 -6.90 15.63 16.24
CA GLY A 169 -6.67 15.71 17.69
C GLY A 169 -7.73 16.56 18.41
N ALA A 170 -8.08 17.71 17.87
CA ALA A 170 -9.12 18.57 18.40
C ALA A 170 -10.52 17.92 18.34
N VAL A 171 -10.85 17.30 17.21
CA VAL A 171 -12.15 16.58 17.04
C VAL A 171 -12.24 15.40 18.00
N MET A 172 -11.20 14.58 18.09
CA MET A 172 -11.17 13.44 19.03
C MET A 172 -11.20 13.89 20.48
N GLY A 173 -10.52 15.00 20.82
CA GLY A 173 -10.59 15.62 22.15
C GLY A 173 -11.97 16.12 22.52
N ALA A 174 -12.66 16.76 21.58
CA ALA A 174 -14.06 17.21 21.75
C ALA A 174 -15.03 16.03 21.97
N PHE A 175 -14.89 14.95 21.19
CA PHE A 175 -15.67 13.72 21.38
C PHE A 175 -15.35 13.03 22.71
N ALA A 176 -14.11 13.02 23.16
CA ALA A 176 -13.72 12.45 24.45
C ALA A 176 -14.30 13.26 25.63
N GLN A 177 -14.38 14.59 25.51
CA GLN A 177 -15.03 15.44 26.51
C GLN A 177 -16.54 15.24 26.56
N LEU A 178 -17.21 15.08 25.42
CA LEU A 178 -18.64 14.77 25.35
C LEU A 178 -18.97 13.42 26.02
N ARG A 179 -18.09 12.43 25.87
CA ARG A 179 -18.24 11.10 26.48
C ARG A 179 -17.92 11.09 28.00
N LYS A 180 -17.17 12.10 28.49
CA LYS A 180 -16.74 12.20 29.88
C LYS A 180 -17.67 13.06 30.77
N LYS A 181 -18.88 13.44 30.29
CA LYS A 181 -19.87 14.09 31.12
C LYS A 181 -20.51 13.04 32.01
N PRO A 182 -20.12 12.89 33.30
CA PRO A 182 -20.75 11.96 34.22
C PRO A 182 -22.13 12.51 34.55
N ASN A 183 -23.09 11.61 34.71
CA ASN A 183 -24.38 11.89 35.27
C ASN A 183 -24.22 12.62 36.61
N ALA A 184 -24.41 13.93 36.61
CA ALA A 184 -24.47 14.75 37.82
C ALA A 184 -25.83 14.62 38.49
N ASN A 185 -26.35 13.38 38.69
CA ASN A 185 -27.65 13.15 39.29
C ASN A 185 -27.67 11.97 40.28
N GLU A 186 -26.55 11.61 40.88
CA GLU A 186 -26.52 10.63 41.99
C GLU A 186 -25.86 11.21 43.24
N THR A 187 -26.32 12.37 43.71
CA THR A 187 -26.16 12.78 45.10
C THR A 187 -27.31 13.69 45.48
N ARG A 188 -28.45 13.10 45.78
CA ARG A 188 -29.44 13.64 46.71
C ARG A 188 -30.19 12.49 47.34
#